data_9b2362a60d9b28e69ad335ac204bc559
#
_entry.id   9b2362a60d9b28e69ad335ac204bc559
#
_cell.length_a   1.000
_cell.length_b   1.000
_cell.length_c   1.000
_cell.angle_alpha   90.00
_cell.angle_beta   90.00
_cell.angle_gamma   90.00
#
_symmetry.space_group_name_H-M   'P 1'
#
loop_
_entity.id
_entity.type
_entity.pdbx_description
1 polymer ?
#
loop_
_entity_poly.entity_id
_entity_poly.type
_entity_poly.pdbx_seq_one_letter_code
_entity_poly.pdbx_strand_id
1 'polypeptide(L)'
;RTLIFVHGAGFDHTIWVMPARYFARHGWRVVAVDLPAHGRSQGAALTSIEQLADWLARLIDTVSPNQRASVVGHSMGSLVAMSAAARYAGKVEKLALLGTSAPMPVADVLLNAAKDNDQAAIDMTNTWSHSVGGSLGSSENPGLSNLAVGERLLQQAGPGVFYADLTACNNFKADALELIEQPTLVLIGDEDRMTPARAGLAVVDALHNVQQRRLPGCGHSMLSEQ
;
A
#
# COMPACT_ATOMS: atom_id res chain seq x y z
N ARG A 1 11.03 -5.79 -18.46
CA ARG A 1 10.92 -5.20 -17.11
C ARG A 1 9.51 -5.39 -16.58
N THR A 2 9.37 -6.04 -15.44
CA THR A 2 8.07 -6.24 -14.78
C THR A 2 7.91 -5.26 -13.63
N LEU A 3 6.73 -4.63 -13.52
CA LEU A 3 6.35 -3.72 -12.46
C LEU A 3 5.08 -4.27 -11.80
N ILE A 4 5.16 -4.49 -10.49
CA ILE A 4 4.06 -5.04 -9.70
C ILE A 4 3.56 -3.97 -8.73
N PHE A 5 2.26 -3.71 -8.74
CA PHE A 5 1.59 -2.79 -7.82
C PHE A 5 0.82 -3.56 -6.75
N VAL A 6 1.08 -3.24 -5.48
CA VAL A 6 0.46 -3.88 -4.30
C VAL A 6 -0.33 -2.84 -3.52
N HIS A 7 -1.64 -3.07 -3.39
CA HIS A 7 -2.58 -2.14 -2.75
C HIS A 7 -2.48 -2.12 -1.21
N GLY A 8 -3.10 -1.13 -0.60
CA GLY A 8 -3.26 -0.98 0.85
C GLY A 8 -4.39 -1.83 1.44
N ALA A 9 -4.54 -1.78 2.77
CA ALA A 9 -5.56 -2.51 3.51
C ALA A 9 -6.97 -2.21 2.99
N GLY A 10 -7.77 -3.26 2.76
CA GLY A 10 -9.16 -3.17 2.31
C GLY A 10 -9.37 -2.69 0.87
N PHE A 11 -8.32 -2.41 0.12
CA PHE A 11 -8.39 -1.97 -1.27
C PHE A 11 -8.23 -3.13 -2.26
N ASP A 12 -8.17 -2.80 -3.54
CA ASP A 12 -7.94 -3.73 -4.64
C ASP A 12 -7.08 -3.08 -5.74
N HIS A 13 -6.84 -3.82 -6.85
CA HIS A 13 -6.03 -3.34 -7.98
C HIS A 13 -6.53 -2.04 -8.61
N THR A 14 -7.80 -1.66 -8.42
CA THR A 14 -8.38 -0.51 -9.11
C THR A 14 -7.80 0.83 -8.68
N ILE A 15 -7.20 0.92 -7.49
CA ILE A 15 -6.47 2.12 -7.07
C ILE A 15 -5.27 2.43 -7.98
N TRP A 16 -4.79 1.44 -8.73
CA TRP A 16 -3.61 1.53 -9.59
C TRP A 16 -3.93 1.80 -11.07
N VAL A 17 -5.20 2.02 -11.43
CA VAL A 17 -5.61 2.14 -12.84
C VAL A 17 -4.79 3.18 -13.61
N MET A 18 -4.60 4.38 -13.06
CA MET A 18 -3.86 5.44 -13.75
C MET A 18 -2.36 5.16 -13.84
N PRO A 19 -1.65 4.86 -12.74
CA PRO A 19 -0.24 4.47 -12.79
C PRO A 19 -0.01 3.25 -13.67
N ALA A 20 -0.84 2.22 -13.57
CA ALA A 20 -0.72 1.01 -14.38
C ALA A 20 -0.78 1.31 -15.89
N ARG A 21 -1.73 2.13 -16.30
CA ARG A 21 -1.85 2.55 -17.71
C ARG A 21 -0.65 3.38 -18.17
N TYR A 22 -0.16 4.28 -17.33
CA TYR A 22 1.02 5.07 -17.63
C TYR A 22 2.23 4.19 -17.89
N PHE A 23 2.60 3.33 -16.97
CA PHE A 23 3.78 2.48 -17.10
C PHE A 23 3.65 1.45 -18.23
N ALA A 24 2.46 0.88 -18.45
CA ALA A 24 2.22 -0.03 -19.58
C ALA A 24 2.48 0.66 -20.92
N ARG A 25 2.05 1.92 -21.09
CA ARG A 25 2.33 2.71 -22.30
C ARG A 25 3.82 3.08 -22.46
N HIS A 26 4.59 3.02 -21.36
CA HIS A 26 6.03 3.30 -21.35
C HIS A 26 6.88 2.03 -21.37
N GLY A 27 6.33 0.92 -21.87
CA GLY A 27 7.07 -0.32 -22.17
C GLY A 27 7.32 -1.23 -20.96
N TRP A 28 6.59 -1.05 -19.87
CA TRP A 28 6.61 -1.97 -18.73
C TRP A 28 5.56 -3.07 -18.87
N ARG A 29 5.93 -4.27 -18.48
CA ARG A 29 4.94 -5.30 -18.17
C ARG A 29 4.39 -4.99 -16.77
N VAL A 30 3.13 -4.59 -16.71
CA VAL A 30 2.50 -4.16 -15.47
C VAL A 30 1.56 -5.22 -14.92
N VAL A 31 1.65 -5.47 -13.62
CA VAL A 31 0.76 -6.35 -12.87
C VAL A 31 0.25 -5.57 -11.65
N ALA A 32 -1.00 -5.15 -11.67
CA ALA A 32 -1.69 -4.62 -10.50
C ALA A 32 -2.46 -5.77 -9.83
N VAL A 33 -2.07 -6.12 -8.62
CA VAL A 33 -2.59 -7.33 -7.95
C VAL A 33 -3.85 -7.04 -7.14
N ASP A 34 -4.68 -8.05 -7.02
CA ASP A 34 -5.59 -8.21 -5.88
C ASP A 34 -4.95 -9.22 -4.94
N LEU A 35 -4.67 -8.82 -3.71
CA LEU A 35 -4.17 -9.74 -2.68
C LEU A 35 -5.21 -10.84 -2.38
N PRO A 36 -4.84 -11.99 -1.81
CA PRO A 36 -5.81 -13.03 -1.46
C PRO A 36 -6.99 -12.48 -0.65
N ALA A 37 -8.19 -12.88 -0.99
CA ALA A 37 -9.48 -12.39 -0.49
C ALA A 37 -9.88 -10.96 -0.92
N HIS A 38 -9.10 -10.27 -1.75
CA HIS A 38 -9.42 -8.93 -2.23
C HIS A 38 -9.89 -8.96 -3.70
N GLY A 39 -10.72 -8.00 -4.06
CA GLY A 39 -11.14 -7.76 -5.44
C GLY A 39 -11.60 -9.02 -6.14
N ARG A 40 -10.86 -9.45 -7.17
CA ARG A 40 -11.14 -10.65 -7.97
C ARG A 40 -10.37 -11.89 -7.52
N SER A 41 -9.45 -11.75 -6.57
CA SER A 41 -8.65 -12.85 -6.06
C SER A 41 -9.44 -13.71 -5.09
N GLN A 42 -9.32 -15.01 -5.27
CA GLN A 42 -9.93 -16.01 -4.40
C GLN A 42 -9.02 -16.38 -3.23
N GLY A 43 -9.53 -17.17 -2.30
CA GLY A 43 -8.82 -17.67 -1.15
C GLY A 43 -9.15 -16.90 0.12
N ALA A 44 -8.59 -17.34 1.24
CA ALA A 44 -8.74 -16.68 2.52
C ALA A 44 -7.80 -15.46 2.63
N ALA A 45 -8.19 -14.47 3.41
CA ALA A 45 -7.30 -13.37 3.78
C ALA A 45 -6.06 -13.92 4.50
N LEU A 46 -4.90 -13.43 4.11
CA LEU A 46 -3.64 -13.72 4.81
C LEU A 46 -3.51 -12.76 6.00
N THR A 47 -3.08 -13.28 7.13
CA THR A 47 -3.18 -12.56 8.42
C THR A 47 -1.84 -11.97 8.89
N SER A 48 -0.79 -12.05 8.07
CA SER A 48 0.48 -11.39 8.36
C SER A 48 1.16 -10.85 7.10
N ILE A 49 1.96 -9.82 7.28
CA ILE A 49 2.74 -9.22 6.20
C ILE A 49 3.72 -10.22 5.59
N GLU A 50 4.29 -11.12 6.41
CA GLU A 50 5.22 -12.17 5.95
C GLU A 50 4.51 -13.15 5.02
N GLN A 51 3.28 -13.57 5.33
CA GLN A 51 2.49 -14.45 4.45
C GLN A 51 2.15 -13.75 3.12
N LEU A 52 1.81 -12.47 3.17
CA LEU A 52 1.58 -11.65 1.97
C LEU A 52 2.85 -11.49 1.13
N ALA A 53 4.00 -11.32 1.78
CA ALA A 53 5.31 -11.28 1.11
C ALA A 53 5.69 -12.62 0.47
N ASP A 54 5.39 -13.74 1.13
CA ASP A 54 5.59 -15.09 0.57
C ASP A 54 4.70 -15.33 -0.66
N TRP A 55 3.47 -14.85 -0.60
CA TRP A 55 2.55 -14.88 -1.74
C TRP A 55 3.07 -14.03 -2.90
N LEU A 56 3.54 -12.80 -2.61
CA LEU A 56 4.12 -11.91 -3.62
C LEU A 56 5.37 -12.53 -4.27
N ALA A 57 6.23 -13.17 -3.49
CA ALA A 57 7.42 -13.84 -4.00
C ALA A 57 7.08 -14.97 -5.00
N ARG A 58 6.03 -15.75 -4.71
CA ARG A 58 5.51 -16.78 -5.64
C ARG A 58 4.89 -16.16 -6.89
N LEU A 59 4.18 -15.04 -6.74
CA LEU A 59 3.64 -14.31 -7.88
C LEU A 59 4.77 -13.83 -8.81
N ILE A 60 5.85 -13.28 -8.25
CA ILE A 60 7.02 -12.83 -9.03
C ILE A 60 7.57 -13.98 -9.87
N ASP A 61 7.74 -15.17 -9.31
CA ASP A 61 8.19 -16.36 -10.08
C ASP A 61 7.29 -16.66 -11.28
N THR A 62 5.98 -16.44 -11.11
CA THR A 62 4.99 -16.72 -12.15
C THR A 62 4.98 -15.64 -13.25
N VAL A 63 4.98 -14.36 -12.85
CA VAL A 63 4.81 -13.25 -13.79
C VAL A 63 6.13 -12.72 -14.36
N SER A 64 7.26 -13.04 -13.74
CA SER A 64 8.60 -12.61 -14.14
C SER A 64 9.61 -13.77 -14.01
N PRO A 65 9.38 -14.90 -14.70
CA PRO A 65 10.20 -16.08 -14.55
C PRO A 65 11.68 -15.78 -14.85
N ASN A 66 12.57 -16.17 -13.94
CA ASN A 66 14.02 -15.95 -14.00
C ASN A 66 14.48 -14.49 -14.06
N GLN A 67 13.61 -13.54 -13.72
CA GLN A 67 13.92 -12.12 -13.66
C GLN A 67 13.38 -11.50 -12.38
N ARG A 68 14.09 -10.52 -11.86
CA ARG A 68 13.58 -9.70 -10.74
C ARG A 68 12.47 -8.76 -11.24
N ALA A 69 11.56 -8.41 -10.34
CA ALA A 69 10.51 -7.44 -10.60
C ALA A 69 10.69 -6.18 -9.74
N SER A 70 10.34 -5.03 -10.27
CA SER A 70 10.18 -3.81 -9.46
C SER A 70 8.81 -3.87 -8.77
N VAL A 71 8.76 -3.48 -7.49
CA VAL A 71 7.53 -3.53 -6.68
C VAL A 71 7.18 -2.15 -6.17
N VAL A 72 5.93 -1.77 -6.35
CA VAL A 72 5.35 -0.53 -5.82
C VAL A 72 4.28 -0.91 -4.82
N GLY A 73 4.41 -0.47 -3.59
CA GLY A 73 3.44 -0.74 -2.53
C GLY A 73 2.88 0.53 -1.90
N HIS A 74 1.58 0.56 -1.68
CA HIS A 74 0.91 1.62 -0.95
C HIS A 74 0.45 1.13 0.42
N SER A 75 0.70 1.90 1.48
CA SER A 75 0.25 1.59 2.85
C SER A 75 0.67 0.16 3.26
N MET A 76 -0.26 -0.73 3.61
CA MET A 76 0.02 -2.16 3.86
C MET A 76 0.87 -2.79 2.75
N GLY A 77 0.57 -2.48 1.48
CA GLY A 77 1.35 -2.96 0.34
C GLY A 77 2.82 -2.55 0.39
N SER A 78 3.16 -1.43 1.04
CA SER A 78 4.56 -1.03 1.25
C SER A 78 5.29 -1.95 2.24
N LEU A 79 4.59 -2.41 3.28
CA LEU A 79 5.13 -3.42 4.22
C LEU A 79 5.37 -4.75 3.52
N VAL A 80 4.41 -5.18 2.69
CA VAL A 80 4.52 -6.40 1.88
C VAL A 80 5.73 -6.31 0.94
N ALA A 81 5.92 -5.17 0.28
CA ALA A 81 7.05 -4.92 -0.61
C ALA A 81 8.39 -4.94 0.14
N MET A 82 8.48 -4.28 1.30
CA MET A 82 9.68 -4.29 2.15
C MET A 82 10.01 -5.70 2.66
N SER A 83 9.01 -6.42 3.19
CA SER A 83 9.20 -7.79 3.66
C SER A 83 9.63 -8.73 2.53
N ALA A 84 9.07 -8.58 1.33
CA ALA A 84 9.50 -9.36 0.17
C ALA A 84 10.93 -9.03 -0.26
N ALA A 85 11.33 -7.76 -0.24
CA ALA A 85 12.69 -7.34 -0.59
C ALA A 85 13.74 -7.86 0.40
N ALA A 86 13.46 -7.80 1.70
CA ALA A 86 14.35 -8.31 2.74
C ALA A 86 14.51 -9.83 2.69
N ARG A 87 13.40 -10.57 2.54
CA ARG A 87 13.37 -12.04 2.61
C ARG A 87 13.68 -12.73 1.28
N TYR A 88 13.42 -12.07 0.18
CA TYR A 88 13.56 -12.59 -1.19
C TYR A 88 14.33 -11.63 -2.09
N ALA A 89 15.50 -11.16 -1.63
CA ALA A 89 16.31 -10.14 -2.31
C ALA A 89 16.60 -10.46 -3.79
N GLY A 90 16.73 -11.75 -4.13
CA GLY A 90 16.95 -12.20 -5.50
C GLY A 90 15.75 -12.04 -6.44
N LYS A 91 14.55 -11.71 -5.92
CA LYS A 91 13.31 -11.56 -6.70
C LYS A 91 12.92 -10.09 -6.92
N VAL A 92 13.34 -9.19 -6.02
CA VAL A 92 12.97 -7.78 -6.07
C VAL A 92 14.12 -6.96 -6.65
N GLU A 93 13.82 -6.16 -7.69
CA GLU A 93 14.81 -5.31 -8.36
C GLU A 93 14.89 -3.92 -7.72
N LYS A 94 13.74 -3.30 -7.51
CA LYS A 94 13.58 -1.94 -6.97
C LYS A 94 12.28 -1.84 -6.21
N LEU A 95 12.22 -0.86 -5.31
CA LEU A 95 11.03 -0.55 -4.52
C LEU A 95 10.53 0.88 -4.76
N ALA A 96 9.22 1.05 -4.69
CA ALA A 96 8.60 2.34 -4.41
C ALA A 96 7.56 2.15 -3.30
N LEU A 97 7.68 2.92 -2.23
CA LEU A 97 6.89 2.84 -1.01
C LEU A 97 6.08 4.13 -0.85
N LEU A 98 4.77 4.03 -0.92
CA LEU A 98 3.85 5.14 -0.88
C LEU A 98 3.06 5.10 0.44
N GLY A 99 3.05 6.19 1.21
CA GLY A 99 2.32 6.24 2.47
C GLY A 99 2.77 5.11 3.41
N THR A 100 4.07 5.08 3.73
CA THR A 100 4.68 3.98 4.48
C THR A 100 5.04 4.36 5.91
N SER A 101 5.04 3.36 6.78
CA SER A 101 5.53 3.42 8.16
C SER A 101 6.02 2.02 8.55
N ALA A 102 7.12 1.92 9.27
CA ALA A 102 7.60 0.65 9.77
C ALA A 102 8.27 0.86 11.15
N PRO A 103 7.66 0.37 12.26
CA PRO A 103 6.38 -0.35 12.32
C PRO A 103 5.18 0.51 11.89
N MET A 104 4.02 -0.14 11.65
CA MET A 104 2.77 0.52 11.25
C MET A 104 1.66 0.24 12.28
N PRO A 105 1.72 0.90 13.44
CA PRO A 105 0.70 0.71 14.46
C PRO A 105 -0.66 1.23 14.00
N VAL A 106 -1.71 0.50 14.35
CA VAL A 106 -3.10 0.85 14.05
C VAL A 106 -3.80 1.24 15.35
N ALA A 107 -4.54 2.33 15.34
CA ALA A 107 -5.28 2.79 16.53
C ALA A 107 -6.32 1.73 16.95
N ASP A 108 -6.41 1.47 18.26
CA ASP A 108 -7.33 0.47 18.83
C ASP A 108 -8.78 0.72 18.43
N VAL A 109 -9.21 1.98 18.37
CA VAL A 109 -10.56 2.35 17.97
C VAL A 109 -10.86 1.89 16.53
N LEU A 110 -9.89 2.00 15.62
CA LEU A 110 -10.05 1.54 14.25
C LEU A 110 -10.03 0.00 14.17
N LEU A 111 -9.11 -0.65 14.90
CA LEU A 111 -9.06 -2.12 14.95
C LEU A 111 -10.36 -2.72 15.49
N ASN A 112 -10.91 -2.16 16.56
CA ASN A 112 -12.16 -2.64 17.16
C ASN A 112 -13.35 -2.45 16.21
N ALA A 113 -13.49 -1.28 15.61
CA ALA A 113 -14.54 -1.04 14.62
C ALA A 113 -14.43 -1.98 13.40
N ALA A 114 -13.21 -2.20 12.89
CA ALA A 114 -12.99 -3.12 11.78
C ALA A 114 -13.28 -4.58 12.16
N LYS A 115 -12.99 -4.99 13.39
CA LYS A 115 -13.29 -6.33 13.92
C LYS A 115 -14.80 -6.61 13.93
N ASP A 116 -15.58 -5.61 14.29
CA ASP A 116 -17.04 -5.69 14.35
C ASP A 116 -17.68 -5.43 12.98
N ASN A 117 -16.87 -5.18 11.96
CA ASN A 117 -17.31 -4.80 10.61
C ASN A 117 -18.23 -3.57 10.63
N ASP A 118 -17.93 -2.62 11.53
CA ASP A 118 -18.69 -1.38 11.71
C ASP A 118 -18.33 -0.37 10.62
N GLN A 119 -19.34 0.33 10.09
CA GLN A 119 -19.18 1.45 9.15
C GLN A 119 -18.19 2.51 9.67
N ALA A 120 -18.12 2.69 11.00
CA ALA A 120 -17.18 3.62 11.63
C ALA A 120 -15.71 3.34 11.26
N ALA A 121 -15.33 2.09 10.96
CA ALA A 121 -13.98 1.77 10.50
C ALA A 121 -13.69 2.39 9.12
N ILE A 122 -14.68 2.35 8.23
CA ILE A 122 -14.60 2.94 6.89
C ILE A 122 -14.54 4.47 7.00
N ASP A 123 -15.41 5.05 7.80
CA ASP A 123 -15.51 6.50 8.00
C ASP A 123 -14.21 7.09 8.58
N MET A 124 -13.65 6.44 9.61
CA MET A 124 -12.36 6.83 10.19
C MET A 124 -11.22 6.74 9.17
N THR A 125 -11.11 5.60 8.50
CA THR A 125 -10.06 5.37 7.50
C THR A 125 -10.15 6.41 6.39
N ASN A 126 -11.35 6.63 5.86
CA ASN A 126 -11.59 7.58 4.77
C ASN A 126 -11.25 9.02 5.22
N THR A 127 -11.68 9.41 6.41
CA THR A 127 -11.40 10.73 6.98
C THR A 127 -9.90 10.95 7.23
N TRP A 128 -9.19 9.95 7.75
CA TRP A 128 -7.76 10.07 8.06
C TRP A 128 -6.85 9.94 6.85
N SER A 129 -7.36 9.32 5.77
CA SER A 129 -6.58 9.09 4.55
C SER A 129 -6.53 10.31 3.63
N HIS A 130 -7.45 11.26 3.76
CA HIS A 130 -7.51 12.40 2.87
C HIS A 130 -6.98 13.68 3.53
N SER A 131 -6.29 14.50 2.74
CA SER A 131 -5.95 15.86 3.10
C SER A 131 -7.21 16.72 3.21
N VAL A 132 -7.10 17.90 3.80
CA VAL A 132 -8.22 18.86 3.85
C VAL A 132 -8.68 19.22 2.43
N GLY A 133 -7.74 19.49 1.53
CA GLY A 133 -8.04 19.80 0.13
C GLY A 133 -8.71 18.63 -0.59
N GLY A 134 -8.15 17.42 -0.46
CA GLY A 134 -8.68 16.19 -1.05
C GLY A 134 -10.11 15.88 -0.58
N SER A 135 -10.42 16.14 0.70
CA SER A 135 -11.75 15.98 1.27
C SER A 135 -12.77 16.99 0.72
N LEU A 136 -12.33 18.19 0.40
CA LEU A 136 -13.18 19.27 -0.15
C LEU A 136 -13.32 19.22 -1.67
N GLY A 137 -12.75 18.23 -2.34
CA GLY A 137 -12.90 18.02 -3.78
C GLY A 137 -11.89 18.78 -4.65
N SER A 138 -10.78 19.25 -4.09
CA SER A 138 -9.64 19.77 -4.89
C SER A 138 -8.83 18.60 -5.48
N SER A 139 -9.49 17.77 -6.28
CA SER A 139 -8.86 16.72 -7.05
C SER A 139 -8.52 17.22 -8.44
N GLU A 140 -7.39 16.78 -9.00
CA GLU A 140 -7.06 17.01 -10.42
C GLU A 140 -8.06 16.33 -11.38
N ASN A 141 -8.91 15.45 -10.89
CA ASN A 141 -9.95 14.76 -11.63
C ASN A 141 -11.33 15.35 -11.32
N PRO A 142 -11.79 16.36 -12.06
CA PRO A 142 -13.08 17.00 -11.80
C PRO A 142 -14.24 16.00 -11.88
N GLY A 143 -15.19 16.13 -10.95
CA GLY A 143 -16.39 15.29 -10.93
C GLY A 143 -16.26 13.97 -10.19
N LEU A 144 -15.08 13.65 -9.64
CA LEU A 144 -14.89 12.51 -8.74
C LEU A 144 -14.80 13.00 -7.29
N SER A 145 -15.56 12.37 -6.39
CA SER A 145 -15.39 12.53 -4.95
C SER A 145 -14.38 11.49 -4.47
N ASN A 146 -13.20 11.94 -4.03
CA ASN A 146 -12.18 11.05 -3.47
C ASN A 146 -12.72 10.27 -2.26
N LEU A 147 -13.51 10.93 -1.40
CA LEU A 147 -14.14 10.28 -0.26
C LEU A 147 -15.10 9.16 -0.69
N ALA A 148 -15.97 9.42 -1.68
CA ALA A 148 -16.91 8.42 -2.14
C ALA A 148 -16.23 7.23 -2.82
N VAL A 149 -15.12 7.46 -3.52
CA VAL A 149 -14.32 6.38 -4.12
C VAL A 149 -13.66 5.54 -3.02
N GLY A 150 -13.02 6.17 -2.04
CA GLY A 150 -12.39 5.47 -0.91
C GLY A 150 -13.39 4.66 -0.09
N GLU A 151 -14.56 5.24 0.24
CA GLU A 151 -15.64 4.56 0.94
C GLU A 151 -16.11 3.32 0.17
N ARG A 152 -16.41 3.49 -1.12
CA ARG A 152 -16.88 2.38 -1.97
C ARG A 152 -15.89 1.22 -2.02
N LEU A 153 -14.60 1.51 -2.14
CA LEU A 153 -13.57 0.47 -2.18
C LEU A 153 -13.53 -0.31 -0.86
N LEU A 154 -13.54 0.38 0.27
CA LEU A 154 -13.54 -0.26 1.59
C LEU A 154 -14.83 -1.08 1.83
N GLN A 155 -15.99 -0.60 1.36
CA GLN A 155 -17.26 -1.33 1.44
C GLN A 155 -17.27 -2.61 0.58
N GLN A 156 -16.45 -2.67 -0.47
CA GLN A 156 -16.34 -3.85 -1.33
C GLN A 156 -15.44 -4.94 -0.73
N ALA A 157 -14.63 -4.62 0.25
CA ALA A 157 -13.85 -5.61 1.00
C ALA A 157 -14.81 -6.60 1.68
N GLY A 158 -14.51 -7.90 1.56
CA GLY A 158 -15.32 -8.94 2.20
C GLY A 158 -15.30 -8.80 3.73
N PRO A 159 -16.32 -9.34 4.43
CA PRO A 159 -16.38 -9.31 5.89
C PRO A 159 -15.08 -9.85 6.52
N GLY A 160 -14.51 -9.11 7.47
CA GLY A 160 -13.29 -9.49 8.18
C GLY A 160 -11.98 -9.28 7.41
N VAL A 161 -12.01 -9.02 6.11
CA VAL A 161 -10.80 -8.81 5.29
C VAL A 161 -10.06 -7.56 5.76
N PHE A 162 -10.75 -6.45 5.89
CA PHE A 162 -10.16 -5.20 6.36
C PHE A 162 -9.56 -5.32 7.77
N TYR A 163 -10.23 -6.03 8.67
CA TYR A 163 -9.69 -6.32 10.01
C TYR A 163 -8.42 -7.17 9.96
N ALA A 164 -8.39 -8.21 9.11
CA ALA A 164 -7.21 -9.05 8.92
C ALA A 164 -6.00 -8.22 8.43
N ASP A 165 -6.22 -7.33 7.47
CA ASP A 165 -5.20 -6.43 6.94
C ASP A 165 -4.64 -5.46 7.99
N LEU A 166 -5.53 -4.79 8.72
CA LEU A 166 -5.13 -3.86 9.78
C LEU A 166 -4.36 -4.60 10.89
N THR A 167 -4.79 -5.82 11.23
CA THR A 167 -4.10 -6.67 12.20
C THR A 167 -2.71 -7.06 11.70
N ALA A 168 -2.58 -7.42 10.42
CA ALA A 168 -1.28 -7.73 9.82
C ALA A 168 -0.33 -6.52 9.88
N CYS A 169 -0.83 -5.31 9.57
CA CYS A 169 -0.05 -4.07 9.69
C CYS A 169 0.40 -3.82 11.14
N ASN A 170 -0.54 -3.90 12.08
CA ASN A 170 -0.30 -3.63 13.50
C ASN A 170 0.72 -4.58 14.14
N ASN A 171 0.74 -5.83 13.69
CA ASN A 171 1.64 -6.87 14.22
C ASN A 171 3.00 -6.93 13.51
N PHE A 172 3.17 -6.21 12.41
CA PHE A 172 4.42 -6.23 11.64
C PHE A 172 5.58 -5.65 12.46
N LYS A 173 6.65 -6.45 12.56
CA LYS A 173 7.90 -6.03 13.18
C LYS A 173 8.89 -5.64 12.09
N ALA A 174 9.43 -4.44 12.20
CA ALA A 174 10.35 -3.88 11.20
C ALA A 174 11.81 -4.34 11.44
N ASP A 175 12.02 -5.60 11.83
CA ASP A 175 13.31 -6.10 12.33
C ASP A 175 14.34 -6.40 11.23
N ALA A 176 14.02 -6.17 9.95
CA ALA A 176 14.86 -6.58 8.83
C ALA A 176 15.00 -5.49 7.75
N LEU A 177 14.75 -4.23 8.08
CA LEU A 177 14.86 -3.13 7.11
C LEU A 177 16.29 -2.93 6.62
N GLU A 178 17.27 -3.19 7.46
CA GLU A 178 18.70 -3.13 7.12
C GLU A 178 19.13 -4.17 6.07
N LEU A 179 18.32 -5.20 5.85
CA LEU A 179 18.57 -6.21 4.79
C LEU A 179 18.10 -5.75 3.41
N ILE A 180 17.43 -4.59 3.31
CA ILE A 180 16.92 -4.07 2.05
C ILE A 180 18.03 -3.27 1.37
N GLU A 181 18.67 -3.89 0.37
CA GLU A 181 19.72 -3.26 -0.44
C GLU A 181 19.20 -2.67 -1.75
N GLN A 182 17.96 -2.97 -2.12
CA GLN A 182 17.37 -2.55 -3.40
C GLN A 182 17.19 -1.03 -3.43
N PRO A 183 17.45 -0.39 -4.59
CA PRO A 183 17.12 1.02 -4.77
C PRO A 183 15.65 1.27 -4.47
N THR A 184 15.39 2.14 -3.52
CA THR A 184 14.07 2.41 -2.98
C THR A 184 13.69 3.87 -3.14
N LEU A 185 12.47 4.14 -3.62
CA LEU A 185 11.84 5.45 -3.61
C LEU A 185 10.77 5.47 -2.52
N VAL A 186 10.79 6.47 -1.63
CA VAL A 186 9.75 6.69 -0.63
C VAL A 186 8.97 7.96 -0.97
N LEU A 187 7.66 7.84 -1.12
CA LEU A 187 6.74 8.96 -1.31
C LEU A 187 5.98 9.23 -0.01
N ILE A 188 6.04 10.48 0.45
CA ILE A 188 5.52 10.91 1.76
C ILE A 188 4.53 12.04 1.55
N GLY A 189 3.28 11.86 1.96
CA GLY A 189 2.28 12.92 2.00
C GLY A 189 2.47 13.79 3.24
N ASP A 190 2.47 15.12 3.05
CA ASP A 190 2.70 16.04 4.16
C ASP A 190 1.49 16.13 5.11
N GLU A 191 0.29 15.82 4.63
CA GLU A 191 -0.96 15.79 5.39
C GLU A 191 -1.45 14.36 5.69
N ASP A 192 -0.60 13.35 5.49
CA ASP A 192 -0.93 11.95 5.79
C ASP A 192 -1.10 11.74 7.31
N ARG A 193 -2.31 11.36 7.73
CA ARG A 193 -2.66 11.10 9.12
C ARG A 193 -2.68 9.60 9.47
N MET A 194 -2.65 8.72 8.45
CA MET A 194 -2.54 7.27 8.64
C MET A 194 -1.09 6.86 8.87
N THR A 195 -0.18 7.34 8.01
CA THR A 195 1.27 7.15 8.16
C THR A 195 1.96 8.53 8.13
N PRO A 196 1.99 9.22 9.28
CA PRO A 196 2.48 10.60 9.34
C PRO A 196 3.88 10.76 8.76
N ALA A 197 4.17 11.93 8.18
CA ALA A 197 5.43 12.19 7.47
C ALA A 197 6.67 11.79 8.28
N ARG A 198 6.66 11.98 9.60
CA ARG A 198 7.74 11.55 10.50
C ARG A 198 8.01 10.03 10.44
N ALA A 199 6.96 9.23 10.26
CA ALA A 199 7.09 7.77 10.20
C ALA A 199 7.66 7.32 8.84
N GLY A 200 7.25 7.97 7.75
CA GLY A 200 7.88 7.78 6.45
C GLY A 200 9.35 8.17 6.42
N LEU A 201 9.72 9.27 7.08
CA LEU A 201 11.12 9.69 7.23
C LEU A 201 11.93 8.68 8.05
N ALA A 202 11.37 8.08 9.10
CA ALA A 202 12.05 7.03 9.85
C ALA A 202 12.35 5.79 8.98
N VAL A 203 11.48 5.46 8.02
CA VAL A 203 11.77 4.40 7.03
C VAL A 203 12.92 4.82 6.11
N VAL A 204 12.94 6.08 5.67
CA VAL A 204 14.06 6.62 4.86
C VAL A 204 15.39 6.49 5.61
N ASP A 205 15.41 6.86 6.89
CA ASP A 205 16.63 6.82 7.72
C ASP A 205 17.12 5.37 7.96
N ALA A 206 16.23 4.39 7.92
CA ALA A 206 16.55 2.98 8.13
C ALA A 206 17.05 2.25 6.86
N LEU A 207 16.85 2.82 5.67
CA LEU A 207 17.20 2.20 4.39
C LEU A 207 18.55 2.73 3.86
N HIS A 208 19.35 1.83 3.25
CA HIS A 208 20.70 2.19 2.76
C HIS A 208 20.69 2.90 1.40
N ASN A 209 19.83 2.46 0.47
CA ASN A 209 19.80 2.97 -0.91
C ASN A 209 18.42 3.58 -1.20
N VAL A 210 18.21 4.79 -0.70
CA VAL A 210 16.89 5.42 -0.69
C VAL A 210 16.90 6.82 -1.29
N GLN A 211 15.85 7.12 -2.03
CA GLN A 211 15.45 8.46 -2.42
C GLN A 211 14.07 8.75 -1.84
N GLN A 212 13.84 10.00 -1.46
CA GLN A 212 12.52 10.41 -0.98
C GLN A 212 11.95 11.56 -1.81
N ARG A 213 10.62 11.62 -1.85
CA ARG A 213 9.87 12.77 -2.36
C ARG A 213 8.72 13.05 -1.41
N ARG A 214 8.60 14.32 -1.02
CA ARG A 214 7.45 14.81 -0.26
C ARG A 214 6.41 15.37 -1.21
N LEU A 215 5.15 15.14 -0.89
CA LEU A 215 4.00 15.61 -1.64
C LEU A 215 3.25 16.65 -0.79
N PRO A 216 3.46 17.96 -1.03
CA PRO A 216 2.83 19.02 -0.26
C PRO A 216 1.29 18.96 -0.40
N GLY A 217 0.57 19.13 0.71
CA GLY A 217 -0.90 19.14 0.73
C GLY A 217 -1.55 17.79 0.40
N CYS A 218 -0.78 16.70 0.39
CA CYS A 218 -1.25 15.37 0.06
C CYS A 218 -1.43 14.52 1.33
N GLY A 219 -2.55 13.83 1.42
CA GLY A 219 -2.84 12.86 2.48
C GLY A 219 -2.28 11.47 2.17
N HIS A 220 -2.86 10.47 2.83
CA HIS A 220 -2.53 9.05 2.63
C HIS A 220 -3.03 8.52 1.27
N SER A 221 -4.16 9.03 0.78
CA SER A 221 -4.78 8.67 -0.50
C SER A 221 -4.06 9.29 -1.70
N MET A 222 -2.74 9.16 -1.75
CA MET A 222 -1.86 9.81 -2.73
C MET A 222 -2.27 9.57 -4.18
N LEU A 223 -2.76 8.36 -4.47
CA LEU A 223 -3.13 7.93 -5.82
C LEU A 223 -4.39 8.62 -6.37
N SER A 224 -5.16 9.26 -5.51
CA SER A 224 -6.35 10.02 -5.87
C SER A 224 -6.20 11.52 -5.68
N GLU A 225 -5.19 11.96 -4.92
CA GLU A 225 -4.95 13.36 -4.60
C GLU A 225 -3.87 14.02 -5.48
N GLN A 226 -3.00 13.21 -6.13
CA GLN A 226 -1.86 13.69 -6.94
C GLN A 226 -1.80 13.01 -8.31
#